data_a2aa28105a205cac2103012b3396d990
#
_entry.id   a2aa28105a205cac2103012b3396d990
#
_cell.length_a   1.000
_cell.length_b   1.000
_cell.length_c   1.000
_cell.angle_alpha   90.00
_cell.angle_beta   90.00
_cell.angle_gamma   90.00
#
_symmetry.space_group_name_H-M   'P 1'
#
loop_
_entity.id
_entity.type
_entity.pdbx_description
1 polymer ?
#
loop_
_entity_poly.entity_id
_entity_poly.type
_entity_poly.pdbx_seq_one_letter_code
_entity_poly.pdbx_strand_id
1 'polypeptide(L)'
;MRQFTPYLFLLLAASFLYSCKSAKLSDAEEKQRIGEYFEAAAIYRKVYTKTPPAKRDLRGYIAFRMAECNRLINNTPRATSAYMNALRYKYPDSIVNLRLGQMYQKSGRYGEAVKYYNDYLLADTYT
;
A
#
# COMPACT_ATOMS: atom_id res chain seq x y z
N MET A 1 16.00 -43.01 32.71
CA MET A 1 16.16 -42.58 31.30
C MET A 1 14.83 -42.25 30.61
N ARG A 2 13.80 -41.81 31.27
CA ARG A 2 12.48 -41.57 30.64
C ARG A 2 11.85 -40.24 30.99
N GLN A 3 12.62 -39.22 31.29
CA GLN A 3 12.09 -37.93 31.73
C GLN A 3 12.44 -36.74 30.80
N PHE A 4 13.04 -36.97 29.65
CA PHE A 4 13.44 -35.88 28.72
C PHE A 4 12.37 -35.52 27.66
N THR A 5 11.35 -36.35 27.45
CA THR A 5 10.33 -36.16 26.44
C THR A 5 9.34 -35.01 26.67
N PRO A 6 8.92 -34.65 27.90
CA PRO A 6 7.98 -33.57 28.09
C PRO A 6 8.60 -32.17 27.84
N TYR A 7 9.89 -32.03 28.11
CA TYR A 7 10.58 -30.74 27.92
C TYR A 7 10.85 -30.39 26.44
N LEU A 8 11.02 -31.43 25.62
CA LEU A 8 11.21 -31.23 24.17
C LEU A 8 9.92 -30.73 23.50
N PHE A 9 8.75 -31.20 23.93
CA PHE A 9 7.45 -30.71 23.46
C PHE A 9 7.16 -29.29 23.92
N LEU A 10 7.56 -28.90 25.14
CA LEU A 10 7.40 -27.55 25.66
C LEU A 10 8.27 -26.55 24.92
N LEU A 11 9.49 -26.91 24.52
CA LEU A 11 10.38 -26.07 23.73
C LEU A 11 9.90 -25.88 22.29
N LEU A 12 9.30 -26.91 21.68
CA LEU A 12 8.69 -26.78 20.35
C LEU A 12 7.43 -25.90 20.36
N ALA A 13 6.61 -25.99 21.41
CA ALA A 13 5.42 -25.15 21.54
C ALA A 13 5.77 -23.65 21.76
N ALA A 14 6.86 -23.36 22.46
CA ALA A 14 7.32 -21.98 22.69
C ALA A 14 7.83 -21.30 21.41
N SER A 15 8.31 -22.05 20.41
CA SER A 15 8.78 -21.50 19.13
C SER A 15 7.65 -21.05 18.20
N PHE A 16 6.43 -21.54 18.39
CA PHE A 16 5.26 -21.13 17.62
C PHE A 16 4.65 -19.78 18.05
N LEU A 17 5.00 -19.27 19.23
CA LEU A 17 4.46 -18.02 19.75
C LEU A 17 5.22 -16.78 19.28
N TYR A 18 6.35 -16.93 18.60
CA TYR A 18 7.20 -15.80 18.17
C TYR A 18 6.88 -15.23 16.80
N SER A 19 5.86 -15.69 16.08
CA SER A 19 5.66 -15.36 14.64
C SER A 19 4.48 -14.45 14.32
N CYS A 20 3.97 -13.65 15.25
CA CYS A 20 2.98 -12.64 14.91
C CYS A 20 3.49 -11.22 15.19
N LYS A 21 4.54 -10.80 14.48
CA LYS A 21 4.80 -9.36 14.35
C LYS A 21 3.65 -8.73 13.59
N SER A 22 2.86 -7.92 14.28
CA SER A 22 1.82 -7.14 13.63
C SER A 22 2.47 -6.19 12.62
N ALA A 23 1.98 -6.16 11.37
CA ALA A 23 2.47 -5.27 10.34
C ALA A 23 2.36 -3.82 10.79
N LYS A 24 3.44 -3.06 10.74
CA LYS A 24 3.52 -1.65 11.14
C LYS A 24 3.75 -0.78 9.91
N LEU A 25 3.20 0.44 9.96
CA LEU A 25 3.41 1.43 8.90
C LEU A 25 4.90 1.74 8.70
N SER A 26 5.66 1.88 9.80
CA SER A 26 7.11 2.13 9.75
C SER A 26 7.89 1.04 9.01
N ASP A 27 7.46 -0.22 9.11
CA ASP A 27 8.11 -1.33 8.39
C ASP A 27 7.89 -1.21 6.88
N ALA A 28 6.69 -0.79 6.45
CA ALA A 28 6.39 -0.53 5.04
C ALA A 28 7.20 0.65 4.49
N GLU A 29 7.29 1.73 5.25
CA GLU A 29 8.05 2.92 4.88
C GLU A 29 9.54 2.63 4.74
N GLU A 30 10.10 1.84 5.65
CA GLU A 30 11.49 1.41 5.56
C GLU A 30 11.74 0.53 4.33
N LYS A 31 10.88 -0.44 4.07
CA LYS A 31 10.98 -1.27 2.85
C LYS A 31 10.91 -0.43 1.57
N GLN A 32 10.01 0.55 1.53
CA GLN A 32 9.92 1.47 0.40
C GLN A 32 11.19 2.31 0.25
N ARG A 33 11.74 2.82 1.37
CA ARG A 33 12.94 3.66 1.37
C ARG A 33 14.16 2.94 0.79
N ILE A 34 14.30 1.64 1.07
CA ILE A 34 15.42 0.82 0.55
C ILE A 34 15.13 0.17 -0.80
N GLY A 35 13.99 0.47 -1.43
CA GLY A 35 13.64 0.00 -2.77
C GLY A 35 13.01 -1.39 -2.83
N GLU A 36 12.68 -2.00 -1.68
CA GLU A 36 11.97 -3.28 -1.61
C GLU A 36 10.47 -3.07 -1.80
N TYR A 37 10.08 -2.62 -3.00
CA TYR A 37 8.71 -2.18 -3.29
C TYR A 37 7.67 -3.28 -3.24
N PHE A 38 8.02 -4.51 -3.56
CA PHE A 38 7.11 -5.64 -3.49
C PHE A 38 6.72 -5.93 -2.04
N GLU A 39 7.71 -6.02 -1.14
CA GLU A 39 7.53 -6.22 0.28
C GLU A 39 6.81 -5.03 0.92
N ALA A 40 7.19 -3.81 0.56
CA ALA A 40 6.54 -2.60 1.03
C ALA A 40 5.05 -2.60 0.68
N ALA A 41 4.68 -2.90 -0.56
CA ALA A 41 3.29 -2.96 -0.99
C ALA A 41 2.48 -4.00 -0.19
N ALA A 42 3.07 -5.16 0.10
CA ALA A 42 2.42 -6.19 0.90
C ALA A 42 2.18 -5.74 2.35
N ILE A 43 3.14 -5.04 2.96
CA ILE A 43 2.99 -4.50 4.32
C ILE A 43 1.98 -3.36 4.35
N TYR A 44 2.06 -2.40 3.41
CA TYR A 44 1.06 -1.32 3.29
C TYR A 44 -0.36 -1.86 3.17
N ARG A 45 -0.57 -2.93 2.38
CA ARG A 45 -1.87 -3.56 2.25
C ARG A 45 -2.40 -4.09 3.58
N LYS A 46 -1.55 -4.75 4.38
CA LYS A 46 -1.93 -5.25 5.70
C LYS A 46 -2.27 -4.10 6.65
N VAL A 47 -1.47 -3.05 6.66
CA VAL A 47 -1.72 -1.85 7.49
C VAL A 47 -2.99 -1.15 7.05
N TYR A 48 -3.21 -0.97 5.76
CA TYR A 48 -4.42 -0.37 5.20
C TYR A 48 -5.68 -1.10 5.65
N THR A 49 -5.68 -2.43 5.56
CA THR A 49 -6.83 -3.27 5.96
C THR A 49 -7.16 -3.13 7.45
N LYS A 50 -6.15 -2.97 8.29
CA LYS A 50 -6.31 -2.80 9.74
C LYS A 50 -6.66 -1.38 10.16
N THR A 51 -6.42 -0.39 9.30
CA THR A 51 -6.70 1.02 9.61
C THR A 51 -8.19 1.31 9.46
N PRO A 52 -8.88 1.80 10.50
CA PRO A 52 -10.31 2.08 10.44
C PRO A 52 -10.65 3.12 9.36
N PRO A 53 -11.79 2.98 8.64
CA PRO A 53 -12.24 3.97 7.66
C PRO A 53 -12.40 5.39 8.20
N ALA A 54 -12.68 5.54 9.49
CA ALA A 54 -12.76 6.83 10.16
C ALA A 54 -11.44 7.62 10.18
N LYS A 55 -10.30 6.93 10.12
CA LYS A 55 -8.97 7.55 9.99
C LYS A 55 -8.66 7.90 8.53
N ARG A 56 -9.42 8.83 7.96
CA ARG A 56 -9.43 9.14 6.52
C ARG A 56 -8.05 9.55 6.00
N ASP A 57 -7.38 10.48 6.66
CA ASP A 57 -6.09 11.01 6.22
C ASP A 57 -5.02 9.91 6.20
N LEU A 58 -5.00 9.08 7.25
CA LEU A 58 -4.07 7.96 7.33
C LEU A 58 -4.35 6.91 6.23
N ARG A 59 -5.62 6.58 5.98
CA ARG A 59 -5.98 5.66 4.89
C ARG A 59 -5.60 6.20 3.53
N GLY A 60 -5.82 7.49 3.28
CA GLY A 60 -5.40 8.15 2.05
C GLY A 60 -3.89 8.09 1.84
N TYR A 61 -3.13 8.38 2.87
CA TYR A 61 -1.67 8.29 2.86
C TYR A 61 -1.18 6.86 2.57
N ILE A 62 -1.69 5.87 3.31
CA ILE A 62 -1.29 4.47 3.11
C ILE A 62 -1.65 3.99 1.70
N ALA A 63 -2.85 4.33 1.21
CA ALA A 63 -3.28 3.98 -0.13
C ALA A 63 -2.37 4.58 -1.21
N PHE A 64 -1.97 5.84 -1.07
CA PHE A 64 -1.04 6.49 -1.99
C PHE A 64 0.33 5.81 -1.99
N ARG A 65 0.91 5.55 -0.82
CA ARG A 65 2.22 4.88 -0.69
C ARG A 65 2.18 3.46 -1.28
N MET A 66 1.11 2.72 -1.00
CA MET A 66 0.88 1.39 -1.58
C MET A 66 0.77 1.45 -3.11
N ALA A 67 0.08 2.46 -3.64
CA ALA A 67 -0.07 2.67 -5.08
C ALA A 67 1.30 2.95 -5.75
N GLU A 68 2.12 3.81 -5.15
CA GLU A 68 3.47 4.10 -5.66
C GLU A 68 4.34 2.83 -5.71
N CYS A 69 4.30 2.00 -4.68
CA CYS A 69 5.03 0.72 -4.67
C CYS A 69 4.53 -0.21 -5.79
N ASN A 70 3.21 -0.36 -5.96
CA ASN A 70 2.64 -1.20 -7.02
C ASN A 70 2.97 -0.66 -8.42
N ARG A 71 3.00 0.65 -8.60
CA ARG A 71 3.42 1.29 -9.85
C ARG A 71 4.87 0.94 -10.18
N LEU A 72 5.77 1.03 -9.21
CA LEU A 72 7.19 0.77 -9.38
C LEU A 72 7.52 -0.69 -9.67
N ILE A 73 6.69 -1.64 -9.23
CA ILE A 73 6.80 -3.06 -9.61
C ILE A 73 5.96 -3.43 -10.84
N ASN A 74 5.47 -2.44 -11.58
CA ASN A 74 4.64 -2.62 -12.78
C ASN A 74 3.33 -3.39 -12.56
N ASN A 75 2.79 -3.38 -11.35
CA ASN A 75 1.48 -3.95 -11.07
C ASN A 75 0.39 -2.89 -11.30
N THR A 76 0.11 -2.60 -12.56
CA THR A 76 -0.83 -1.55 -12.98
C THR A 76 -2.23 -1.71 -12.38
N PRO A 77 -2.87 -2.88 -12.34
CA PRO A 77 -4.20 -3.03 -11.75
C PRO A 77 -4.24 -2.68 -10.26
N ARG A 78 -3.26 -3.15 -9.49
CA ARG A 78 -3.18 -2.84 -8.05
C ARG A 78 -2.81 -1.39 -7.79
N ALA A 79 -1.93 -0.80 -8.61
CA ALA A 79 -1.60 0.60 -8.53
C ALA A 79 -2.85 1.47 -8.78
N THR A 80 -3.60 1.20 -9.84
CA THR A 80 -4.85 1.91 -10.16
C THR A 80 -5.84 1.86 -9.02
N SER A 81 -6.11 0.67 -8.49
CA SER A 81 -7.03 0.47 -7.36
C SER A 81 -6.60 1.25 -6.11
N ALA A 82 -5.31 1.24 -5.80
CA ALA A 82 -4.77 1.94 -4.64
C ALA A 82 -4.80 3.47 -4.81
N TYR A 83 -4.50 4.01 -6.00
CA TYR A 83 -4.68 5.43 -6.28
C TYR A 83 -6.14 5.87 -6.20
N MET A 84 -7.08 5.05 -6.68
CA MET A 84 -8.52 5.32 -6.53
C MET A 84 -8.93 5.37 -5.05
N ASN A 85 -8.35 4.53 -4.20
CA ASN A 85 -8.57 4.60 -2.77
C ASN A 85 -7.97 5.87 -2.15
N ALA A 86 -6.78 6.28 -2.57
CA ALA A 86 -6.18 7.54 -2.13
C ALA A 86 -7.09 8.73 -2.47
N LEU A 87 -7.64 8.75 -3.68
CA LEU A 87 -8.57 9.79 -4.13
C LEU A 87 -9.88 9.77 -3.31
N ARG A 88 -10.44 8.59 -3.03
CA ARG A 88 -11.64 8.41 -2.20
C ARG A 88 -11.46 8.99 -0.79
N TYR A 89 -10.27 8.84 -0.21
CA TYR A 89 -9.92 9.38 1.10
C TYR A 89 -9.36 10.81 1.03
N LYS A 90 -9.46 11.46 -0.13
CA LYS A 90 -9.04 12.86 -0.37
C LYS A 90 -7.58 13.11 0.01
N TYR A 91 -6.69 12.21 -0.45
CA TYR A 91 -5.27 12.48 -0.37
C TYR A 91 -4.95 13.84 -1.02
N PRO A 92 -4.25 14.74 -0.32
CA PRO A 92 -4.23 16.16 -0.69
C PRO A 92 -3.40 16.49 -1.93
N ASP A 93 -2.52 15.60 -2.37
CA ASP A 93 -1.62 15.85 -3.49
C ASP A 93 -2.30 15.52 -4.82
N SER A 94 -2.38 16.51 -5.72
CA SER A 94 -2.94 16.37 -7.07
C SER A 94 -2.21 15.35 -7.94
N ILE A 95 -0.98 14.97 -7.55
CA ILE A 95 -0.19 13.93 -8.24
C ILE A 95 -0.97 12.62 -8.43
N VAL A 96 -1.94 12.34 -7.57
CA VAL A 96 -2.81 11.15 -7.69
C VAL A 96 -3.52 11.13 -9.04
N ASN A 97 -4.04 12.29 -9.49
CA ASN A 97 -4.71 12.40 -10.79
C ASN A 97 -3.73 12.13 -11.94
N LEU A 98 -2.51 12.69 -11.88
CA LEU A 98 -1.48 12.40 -12.87
C LEU A 98 -1.16 10.90 -12.92
N ARG A 99 -0.97 10.27 -11.78
CA ARG A 99 -0.69 8.83 -11.68
C ARG A 99 -1.83 7.97 -12.22
N LEU A 100 -3.07 8.31 -11.92
CA LEU A 100 -4.24 7.63 -12.48
C LEU A 100 -4.31 7.77 -14.00
N GLY A 101 -4.06 8.96 -14.52
CA GLY A 101 -3.94 9.17 -15.97
C GLY A 101 -2.91 8.22 -16.60
N GLN A 102 -1.72 8.14 -16.01
CA GLN A 102 -0.65 7.24 -16.45
C GLN A 102 -1.06 5.75 -16.39
N MET A 103 -1.75 5.33 -15.31
CA MET A 103 -2.19 3.94 -15.15
C MET A 103 -3.26 3.57 -16.17
N TYR A 104 -4.23 4.44 -16.41
CA TYR A 104 -5.27 4.24 -17.43
C TYR A 104 -4.70 4.24 -18.85
N GLN A 105 -3.77 5.15 -19.15
CA GLN A 105 -3.06 5.16 -20.42
C GLN A 105 -2.31 3.84 -20.65
N LYS A 106 -1.60 3.36 -19.64
CA LYS A 106 -0.86 2.08 -19.68
C LYS A 106 -1.77 0.88 -19.89
N SER A 107 -3.03 0.98 -19.44
CA SER A 107 -4.07 -0.03 -19.62
C SER A 107 -4.86 0.11 -20.93
N GLY A 108 -4.51 1.06 -21.81
CA GLY A 108 -5.21 1.34 -23.05
C GLY A 108 -6.57 2.05 -22.87
N ARG A 109 -6.87 2.51 -21.66
CA ARG A 109 -8.13 3.22 -21.34
C ARG A 109 -7.93 4.74 -21.48
N TYR A 110 -7.81 5.19 -22.72
CA TYR A 110 -7.41 6.56 -23.03
C TYR A 110 -8.44 7.62 -22.63
N GLY A 111 -9.73 7.31 -22.67
CA GLY A 111 -10.79 8.22 -22.26
C GLY A 111 -10.68 8.58 -20.78
N GLU A 112 -10.49 7.59 -19.92
CA GLU A 112 -10.26 7.80 -18.49
C GLU A 112 -8.92 8.49 -18.23
N ALA A 113 -7.87 8.15 -18.99
CA ALA A 113 -6.58 8.81 -18.87
C ALA A 113 -6.69 10.30 -19.11
N VAL A 114 -7.37 10.72 -20.19
CA VAL A 114 -7.59 12.15 -20.50
C VAL A 114 -8.34 12.86 -19.39
N LYS A 115 -9.38 12.25 -18.83
CA LYS A 115 -10.13 12.81 -17.70
C LYS A 115 -9.21 13.12 -16.52
N TYR A 116 -8.40 12.15 -16.08
CA TYR A 116 -7.52 12.34 -14.92
C TYR A 116 -6.37 13.31 -15.21
N TYR A 117 -5.85 13.35 -16.43
CA TYR A 117 -4.89 14.38 -16.81
C TYR A 117 -5.48 15.80 -16.76
N ASN A 118 -6.73 15.96 -17.21
CA ASN A 118 -7.42 17.25 -17.11
C ASN A 118 -7.67 17.64 -15.66
N ASP A 119 -8.08 16.70 -14.80
CA ASP A 119 -8.27 16.94 -13.36
C ASP A 119 -6.95 17.38 -12.70
N TYR A 120 -5.82 16.80 -13.09
CA TYR A 120 -4.50 17.22 -12.63
C TYR A 120 -4.16 18.65 -13.05
N LEU A 121 -4.35 18.99 -14.33
CA LEU A 121 -4.07 20.32 -14.86
C LEU A 121 -4.94 21.40 -14.21
N LEU A 122 -6.22 21.09 -13.96
CA LEU A 122 -7.12 22.03 -13.28
C LEU A 122 -6.69 22.29 -11.84
N ALA A 123 -6.25 21.26 -11.12
CA ALA A 123 -5.76 21.41 -9.75
C ALA A 123 -4.51 22.30 -9.68
N ASP A 124 -3.60 22.18 -10.65
CA ASP A 124 -2.36 22.98 -10.71
C ASP A 124 -2.63 24.45 -11.05
N THR A 125 -3.72 24.74 -11.76
CA THR A 125 -4.08 26.11 -12.19
C THR A 125 -4.66 26.96 -11.04
N TYR A 126 -5.17 26.34 -9.97
CA TYR A 126 -5.80 27.03 -8.84
C TYR A 126 -4.92 27.08 -7.57
N THR A 127 -3.72 26.59 -7.65
CA THR A 127 -2.70 26.72 -6.61
C THR A 127 -1.66 27.77 -6.93
#